data_0d979255037c05a4c2cfc0591bec804a
#
_entry.id   0d979255037c05a4c2cfc0591bec804a
#
_cell.length_a   1.000
_cell.length_b   1.000
_cell.length_c   1.000
_cell.angle_alpha   90.00
_cell.angle_beta   90.00
_cell.angle_gamma   90.00
#
_symmetry.space_group_name_H-M   'P 1'
#
loop_
_entity.id
_entity.type
_entity.pdbx_description
1 polymer ?
#
loop_
_entity_poly.entity_id
_entity_poly.type
_entity_poly.pdbx_seq_one_letter_code
_entity_poly.pdbx_strand_id
1 'polypeptide(L)'
;AEVVFPASATLACNEIFGGIDWKKKRTVYVSPFEHNATMRSLFLYQKRYGFLITELALDEKGMELDQEKIRFQFMREKPDLVVMSHVSNVTGYILPVEEIAASAKEYEAIVVVDGAQALGLVPISLKNSPIDFYVFAGHKTLYGPFGIGGFIYHSKYRLKHMIAGGTGSDSLNLEMPEEGTVGYEPGSPNIV
;
A
#
# COMPACT_ATOMS: atom_id res chain seq x y z
N ALA A 1 -2.77 1.78 -15.00
CA ALA A 1 -2.98 1.23 -13.65
C ALA A 1 -3.85 -0.01 -13.75
N GLU A 2 -3.60 -0.99 -12.92
CA GLU A 2 -4.34 -2.24 -12.78
C GLU A 2 -4.99 -2.30 -11.41
N VAL A 3 -6.02 -3.12 -11.25
CA VAL A 3 -6.76 -3.29 -9.99
C VAL A 3 -6.78 -4.77 -9.63
N VAL A 4 -6.45 -5.08 -8.38
CA VAL A 4 -6.51 -6.43 -7.81
C VAL A 4 -7.55 -6.43 -6.67
N PHE A 5 -8.38 -7.46 -6.58
CA PHE A 5 -9.49 -7.58 -5.64
C PHE A 5 -9.31 -8.71 -4.61
N PRO A 6 -8.37 -8.63 -3.67
CA PRO A 6 -8.37 -9.52 -2.52
C PRO A 6 -9.59 -9.29 -1.63
N ALA A 7 -9.90 -10.25 -0.75
CA ALA A 7 -11.09 -10.22 0.09
C ALA A 7 -11.13 -9.08 1.13
N SER A 8 -10.05 -8.31 1.30
CA SER A 8 -10.01 -7.17 2.22
C SER A 8 -8.78 -6.29 2.00
N ALA A 9 -8.83 -5.03 2.48
CA ALA A 9 -7.65 -4.16 2.54
C ALA A 9 -6.49 -4.77 3.35
N THR A 10 -6.78 -5.57 4.38
CA THR A 10 -5.75 -6.29 5.14
C THR A 10 -5.00 -7.29 4.28
N LEU A 11 -5.70 -8.07 3.43
CA LEU A 11 -5.05 -8.99 2.50
C LEU A 11 -4.29 -8.21 1.42
N ALA A 12 -4.83 -7.12 0.91
CA ALA A 12 -4.13 -6.23 -0.02
C ALA A 12 -2.78 -5.76 0.55
N CYS A 13 -2.74 -5.27 1.80
CA CYS A 13 -1.49 -4.91 2.46
C CYS A 13 -0.51 -6.08 2.56
N ASN A 14 -1.00 -7.28 2.91
CA ASN A 14 -0.15 -8.47 2.98
C ASN A 14 0.39 -8.88 1.60
N GLU A 15 -0.39 -8.81 0.55
CA GLU A 15 0.06 -9.10 -0.82
C GLU A 15 1.11 -8.10 -1.29
N ILE A 16 0.89 -6.80 -1.06
CA ILE A 16 1.86 -5.76 -1.42
C ILE A 16 3.17 -5.97 -0.63
N PHE A 17 3.11 -5.98 0.70
CA PHE A 17 4.32 -6.07 1.51
C PHE A 17 5.01 -7.44 1.42
N GLY A 18 4.26 -8.51 1.20
CA GLY A 18 4.82 -9.83 0.96
C GLY A 18 5.44 -9.99 -0.43
N GLY A 19 4.86 -9.32 -1.41
CA GLY A 19 5.29 -9.39 -2.81
C GLY A 19 6.46 -8.48 -3.17
N ILE A 20 6.74 -7.43 -2.38
CA ILE A 20 7.88 -6.53 -2.59
C ILE A 20 9.21 -7.31 -2.46
N ASP A 21 10.18 -7.00 -3.31
CA ASP A 21 11.55 -7.51 -3.14
C ASP A 21 12.31 -6.70 -2.09
N TRP A 22 12.47 -7.29 -0.90
CA TRP A 22 13.11 -6.68 0.25
C TRP A 22 14.63 -6.76 0.26
N LYS A 23 15.27 -7.50 -0.68
CA LYS A 23 16.73 -7.76 -0.64
C LYS A 23 17.60 -6.52 -0.56
N LYS A 24 17.15 -5.41 -1.18
CA LYS A 24 17.87 -4.14 -1.21
C LYS A 24 17.19 -3.03 -0.42
N LYS A 25 16.04 -3.30 0.21
CA LYS A 25 15.27 -2.30 0.92
C LYS A 25 15.66 -2.28 2.39
N ARG A 26 16.04 -1.12 2.89
CA ARG A 26 16.57 -0.93 4.25
C ARG A 26 15.75 0.04 5.08
N THR A 27 15.20 1.10 4.46
CA THR A 27 14.52 2.19 5.14
C THR A 27 13.09 2.32 4.70
N VAL A 28 12.19 2.17 5.65
CA VAL A 28 10.75 2.30 5.46
C VAL A 28 10.25 3.45 6.32
N TYR A 29 9.60 4.42 5.71
CA TYR A 29 8.89 5.48 6.42
C TYR A 29 7.41 5.16 6.49
N VAL A 30 6.81 5.41 7.65
CA VAL A 30 5.37 5.23 7.88
C VAL A 30 4.78 6.49 8.47
N SER A 31 3.52 6.80 8.16
CA SER A 31 2.86 7.86 8.89
C SER A 31 2.52 7.40 10.32
N PRO A 32 2.49 8.28 11.32
CA PRO A 32 2.06 7.92 12.68
C PRO A 32 0.54 7.68 12.77
N PHE A 33 -0.18 7.85 11.66
CA PHE A 33 -1.64 7.71 11.59
C PHE A 33 -2.08 6.37 10.96
N GLU A 34 -1.17 5.39 10.88
CA GLU A 34 -1.44 4.13 10.19
C GLU A 34 -2.39 3.21 10.95
N HIS A 35 -3.23 2.53 10.17
CA HIS A 35 -4.10 1.50 10.70
C HIS A 35 -3.33 0.21 11.03
N ASN A 36 -3.81 -0.56 12.02
CA ASN A 36 -3.21 -1.84 12.42
C ASN A 36 -3.08 -2.88 11.29
N ALA A 37 -3.97 -2.85 10.30
CA ALA A 37 -3.88 -3.74 9.13
C ALA A 37 -2.58 -3.51 8.36
N THR A 38 -2.20 -2.25 8.18
CA THR A 38 -0.95 -1.82 7.55
C THR A 38 0.24 -2.12 8.44
N MET A 39 0.23 -1.65 9.68
CA MET A 39 1.37 -1.75 10.58
C MET A 39 1.70 -3.19 10.97
N ARG A 40 0.71 -4.04 11.26
CA ARG A 40 0.96 -5.44 11.64
C ARG A 40 1.51 -6.26 10.49
N SER A 41 1.01 -6.05 9.27
CA SER A 41 1.56 -6.71 8.08
C SER A 41 2.99 -6.25 7.81
N LEU A 42 3.26 -4.94 7.86
CA LEU A 42 4.60 -4.40 7.68
C LEU A 42 5.58 -4.91 8.74
N PHE A 43 5.16 -4.96 10.01
CA PHE A 43 5.98 -5.45 11.11
C PHE A 43 6.32 -6.94 10.99
N LEU A 44 5.40 -7.75 10.42
CA LEU A 44 5.67 -9.15 10.11
C LEU A 44 6.88 -9.28 9.15
N TYR A 45 6.91 -8.46 8.11
CA TYR A 45 8.00 -8.47 7.12
C TYR A 45 9.28 -7.81 7.66
N GLN A 46 9.18 -6.81 8.53
CA GLN A 46 10.33 -6.26 9.25
C GLN A 46 11.07 -7.34 10.03
N LYS A 47 10.35 -8.19 10.76
CA LYS A 47 10.96 -9.32 11.50
C LYS A 47 11.68 -10.31 10.58
N ARG A 48 11.20 -10.47 9.36
CA ARG A 48 11.77 -11.41 8.38
C ARG A 48 12.99 -10.83 7.65
N TYR A 49 12.97 -9.55 7.34
CA TYR A 49 13.95 -8.93 6.44
C TYR A 49 14.86 -7.90 7.11
N GLY A 50 14.55 -7.45 8.33
CA GLY A 50 15.42 -6.61 9.14
C GLY A 50 15.55 -5.15 8.67
N PHE A 51 14.57 -4.61 7.95
CA PHE A 51 14.58 -3.19 7.58
C PHE A 51 14.20 -2.30 8.77
N LEU A 52 14.57 -1.02 8.68
CA LEU A 52 14.22 -0.02 9.68
C LEU A 52 12.84 0.58 9.37
N ILE A 53 12.04 0.79 10.39
CA ILE A 53 10.80 1.57 10.29
C ILE A 53 11.00 2.89 11.04
N THR A 54 10.76 3.99 10.35
CA THR A 54 10.88 5.35 10.88
C THR A 54 9.56 6.08 10.66
N GLU A 55 9.07 6.77 11.67
CA GLU A 55 7.87 7.57 11.53
C GLU A 55 8.17 8.89 10.80
N LEU A 56 7.24 9.30 9.93
CA LEU A 56 7.25 10.61 9.29
C LEU A 56 7.07 11.70 10.34
N ALA A 57 7.81 12.78 10.21
CA ALA A 57 7.84 13.85 11.18
C ALA A 57 6.50 14.59 11.26
N LEU A 58 6.12 14.91 12.49
CA LEU A 58 4.97 15.74 12.81
C LEU A 58 5.38 17.21 13.03
N ASP A 59 4.39 18.10 12.91
CA ASP A 59 4.51 19.48 13.31
C ASP A 59 4.76 19.60 14.82
N GLU A 60 5.02 20.82 15.32
CA GLU A 60 5.29 21.05 16.74
C GLU A 60 4.12 20.70 17.67
N LYS A 61 2.90 20.73 17.14
CA LYS A 61 1.69 20.34 17.88
C LYS A 61 1.46 18.84 17.85
N GLY A 62 2.17 18.10 17.00
CA GLY A 62 2.05 16.65 16.84
C GLY A 62 0.74 16.20 16.18
N MET A 63 0.07 17.07 15.44
CA MET A 63 -1.25 16.82 14.88
C MET A 63 -1.27 16.64 13.36
N GLU A 64 -0.28 17.19 12.66
CA GLU A 64 -0.17 17.13 11.19
C GLU A 64 1.24 16.73 10.77
N LEU A 65 1.38 16.21 9.56
CA LEU A 65 2.68 15.90 8.98
C LEU A 65 3.41 17.18 8.59
N ASP A 66 4.66 17.31 9.03
CA ASP A 66 5.54 18.42 8.68
C ASP A 66 6.34 18.07 7.42
N GLN A 67 5.89 18.56 6.28
CA GLN A 67 6.51 18.27 4.99
C GLN A 67 7.98 18.72 4.90
N GLU A 68 8.36 19.81 5.55
CA GLU A 68 9.73 20.32 5.53
C GLU A 68 10.65 19.38 6.31
N LYS A 69 10.25 18.99 7.53
CA LYS A 69 10.97 17.99 8.32
C LYS A 69 11.04 16.64 7.61
N ILE A 70 9.97 16.21 6.94
CA ILE A 70 9.94 14.96 6.16
C ILE A 70 10.96 15.01 5.02
N ARG A 71 11.03 16.10 4.25
CA ARG A 71 12.07 16.26 3.23
C ARG A 71 13.47 16.16 3.82
N PHE A 72 13.67 16.74 5.00
CA PHE A 72 14.95 16.64 5.71
C PHE A 72 15.26 15.21 6.17
N GLN A 73 14.24 14.47 6.64
CA GLN A 73 14.38 13.04 6.94
C GLN A 73 14.83 12.25 5.70
N PHE A 74 14.19 12.46 4.54
CA PHE A 74 14.50 11.78 3.29
C PHE A 74 15.89 12.12 2.75
N MET A 75 16.34 13.35 2.92
CA MET A 75 17.70 13.75 2.58
C MET A 75 18.76 13.04 3.44
N ARG A 76 18.46 12.87 4.72
CA ARG A 76 19.36 12.29 5.71
C ARG A 76 19.42 10.76 5.58
N GLU A 77 18.30 10.13 5.37
CA GLU A 77 18.17 8.70 5.17
C GLU A 77 17.13 8.42 4.09
N LYS A 78 17.63 8.07 2.92
CA LYS A 78 16.81 7.89 1.71
C LYS A 78 15.74 6.83 1.92
N PRO A 79 14.47 7.12 1.63
CA PRO A 79 13.42 6.12 1.72
C PRO A 79 13.55 5.06 0.62
N ASP A 80 13.34 3.79 0.96
CA ASP A 80 13.10 2.71 0.00
C ASP A 80 11.60 2.45 -0.17
N LEU A 81 10.84 2.69 0.89
CA LEU A 81 9.39 2.54 0.92
C LEU A 81 8.79 3.62 1.82
N VAL A 82 7.71 4.23 1.37
CA VAL A 82 6.89 5.15 2.18
C VAL A 82 5.47 4.59 2.23
N VAL A 83 4.92 4.47 3.43
CA VAL A 83 3.57 3.95 3.67
C VAL A 83 2.76 5.00 4.42
N MET A 84 1.60 5.35 3.90
CA MET A 84 0.74 6.39 4.47
C MET A 84 -0.73 6.02 4.36
N SER A 85 -1.50 6.26 5.42
CA SER A 85 -2.95 6.35 5.30
C SER A 85 -3.33 7.66 4.60
N HIS A 86 -4.32 7.65 3.70
CA HIS A 86 -4.81 8.88 3.08
C HIS A 86 -5.70 9.67 4.05
N VAL A 87 -6.52 8.96 4.83
CA VAL A 87 -7.33 9.53 5.91
C VAL A 87 -7.16 8.69 7.15
N SER A 88 -6.83 9.33 8.28
CA SER A 88 -6.75 8.66 9.58
C SER A 88 -8.14 8.20 10.04
N ASN A 89 -8.27 6.93 10.35
CA ASN A 89 -9.52 6.39 10.91
C ASN A 89 -9.81 6.83 12.36
N VAL A 90 -8.83 7.42 13.03
CA VAL A 90 -8.95 7.88 14.43
C VAL A 90 -9.24 9.37 14.50
N THR A 91 -8.50 10.19 13.75
CA THR A 91 -8.58 11.65 13.82
C THR A 91 -9.39 12.28 12.69
N GLY A 92 -9.58 11.56 11.58
CA GLY A 92 -10.15 12.13 10.35
C GLY A 92 -9.18 13.03 9.57
N TYR A 93 -7.92 13.13 10.01
CA TYR A 93 -6.90 13.93 9.31
C TYR A 93 -6.69 13.38 7.89
N ILE A 94 -6.77 14.28 6.92
CA ILE A 94 -6.48 13.99 5.51
C ILE A 94 -5.00 14.29 5.29
N LEU A 95 -4.20 13.26 5.06
CA LEU A 95 -2.76 13.40 4.87
C LEU A 95 -2.43 13.93 3.47
N PRO A 96 -1.39 14.76 3.31
CA PRO A 96 -0.92 15.27 2.02
C PRO A 96 -0.11 14.19 1.26
N VAL A 97 -0.80 13.12 0.89
CA VAL A 97 -0.14 11.90 0.35
C VAL A 97 0.53 12.12 -1.00
N GLU A 98 -0.01 13.00 -1.85
CA GLU A 98 0.56 13.25 -3.18
C GLU A 98 1.86 14.05 -3.09
N GLU A 99 1.93 15.05 -2.21
CA GLU A 99 3.11 15.88 -1.98
C GLU A 99 4.25 15.07 -1.35
N ILE A 100 3.94 14.24 -0.35
CA ILE A 100 4.93 13.37 0.29
C ILE A 100 5.39 12.29 -0.70
N ALA A 101 4.48 11.71 -1.46
CA ALA A 101 4.81 10.76 -2.50
C ALA A 101 5.73 11.37 -3.56
N ALA A 102 5.46 12.59 -4.02
CA ALA A 102 6.32 13.29 -4.95
C ALA A 102 7.75 13.46 -4.41
N SER A 103 7.87 13.87 -3.14
CA SER A 103 9.19 13.99 -2.46
C SER A 103 9.89 12.63 -2.33
N ALA A 104 9.16 11.55 -2.03
CA ALA A 104 9.73 10.21 -1.94
C ALA A 104 10.23 9.70 -3.30
N LYS A 105 9.57 10.09 -4.40
CA LYS A 105 9.98 9.71 -5.77
C LYS A 105 11.30 10.33 -6.22
N GLU A 106 11.76 11.41 -5.62
CA GLU A 106 13.10 11.94 -5.86
C GLU A 106 14.19 10.93 -5.48
N TYR A 107 13.86 9.95 -4.62
CA TYR A 107 14.74 8.86 -4.15
C TYR A 107 14.35 7.49 -4.71
N GLU A 108 13.47 7.43 -5.71
CA GLU A 108 12.97 6.18 -6.32
C GLU A 108 12.24 5.25 -5.33
N ALA A 109 11.75 5.80 -4.20
CA ALA A 109 11.01 5.02 -3.21
C ALA A 109 9.72 4.43 -3.78
N ILE A 110 9.33 3.26 -3.29
CA ILE A 110 7.99 2.73 -3.48
C ILE A 110 7.05 3.49 -2.55
N VAL A 111 5.87 3.88 -3.05
CA VAL A 111 4.86 4.57 -2.24
C VAL A 111 3.58 3.75 -2.20
N VAL A 112 3.17 3.39 -0.99
CA VAL A 112 1.92 2.67 -0.69
C VAL A 112 1.01 3.57 0.13
N VAL A 113 -0.22 3.75 -0.32
CA VAL A 113 -1.23 4.56 0.37
C VAL A 113 -2.42 3.67 0.76
N ASP A 114 -2.76 3.65 2.05
CA ASP A 114 -4.00 3.07 2.54
C ASP A 114 -5.14 4.08 2.38
N GLY A 115 -5.93 3.90 1.33
CA GLY A 115 -7.10 4.69 1.00
C GLY A 115 -8.41 4.14 1.54
N ALA A 116 -8.38 3.18 2.46
CA ALA A 116 -9.58 2.51 2.95
C ALA A 116 -10.61 3.45 3.62
N GLN A 117 -10.20 4.62 4.08
CA GLN A 117 -11.08 5.65 4.62
C GLN A 117 -11.28 6.85 3.66
N ALA A 118 -10.67 6.80 2.48
CA ALA A 118 -10.62 7.95 1.58
C ALA A 118 -11.28 7.69 0.22
N LEU A 119 -11.06 6.51 -0.39
CA LEU A 119 -11.53 6.23 -1.75
C LEU A 119 -13.05 6.34 -1.82
N GLY A 120 -13.53 7.22 -2.72
CA GLY A 120 -14.96 7.53 -2.85
C GLY A 120 -15.43 8.75 -2.04
N LEU A 121 -14.62 9.26 -1.09
CA LEU A 121 -14.93 10.46 -0.32
C LEU A 121 -13.95 11.60 -0.59
N VAL A 122 -12.66 11.29 -0.66
CA VAL A 122 -11.61 12.28 -0.93
C VAL A 122 -11.23 12.14 -2.40
N PRO A 123 -11.30 13.22 -3.19
CA PRO A 123 -10.88 13.21 -4.59
C PRO A 123 -9.39 12.84 -4.70
N ILE A 124 -9.10 11.87 -5.56
CA ILE A 124 -7.73 11.50 -5.91
C ILE A 124 -7.69 11.04 -7.36
N SER A 125 -6.63 11.36 -8.06
CA SER A 125 -6.36 10.87 -9.40
C SER A 125 -5.09 10.04 -9.42
N LEU A 126 -5.24 8.75 -9.63
CA LEU A 126 -4.08 7.84 -9.72
C LEU A 126 -3.45 7.82 -11.13
N LYS A 127 -4.04 8.53 -12.08
CA LYS A 127 -3.45 8.72 -13.40
C LYS A 127 -2.27 9.68 -13.28
N ASN A 128 -1.07 9.22 -13.58
CA ASN A 128 0.17 9.98 -13.42
C ASN A 128 0.50 10.40 -11.97
N SER A 129 -0.11 9.74 -10.98
CA SER A 129 0.19 9.94 -9.57
C SER A 129 1.58 9.38 -9.21
N PRO A 130 2.29 9.99 -8.25
CA PRO A 130 3.51 9.44 -7.68
C PRO A 130 3.26 8.23 -6.75
N ILE A 131 2.01 7.87 -6.51
CA ILE A 131 1.62 6.72 -5.67
C ILE A 131 1.71 5.44 -6.50
N ASP A 132 2.40 4.42 -5.98
CA ASP A 132 2.60 3.16 -6.70
C ASP A 132 1.49 2.14 -6.39
N PHE A 133 1.03 2.11 -5.14
CA PHE A 133 -0.03 1.23 -4.67
C PHE A 133 -1.04 2.02 -3.85
N TYR A 134 -2.31 1.87 -4.15
CA TYR A 134 -3.41 2.51 -3.43
C TYR A 134 -4.39 1.45 -2.97
N VAL A 135 -4.46 1.19 -1.66
CA VAL A 135 -5.29 0.16 -1.05
C VAL A 135 -6.68 0.68 -0.76
N PHE A 136 -7.71 -0.17 -0.88
CA PHE A 136 -9.08 0.18 -0.54
C PHE A 136 -9.85 -0.95 0.13
N ALA A 137 -10.94 -0.60 0.82
CA ALA A 137 -11.89 -1.52 1.43
C ALA A 137 -13.28 -1.28 0.84
N GLY A 138 -13.89 -2.29 0.24
CA GLY A 138 -15.19 -2.14 -0.42
C GLY A 138 -16.32 -1.78 0.53
N HIS A 139 -16.34 -2.35 1.73
CA HIS A 139 -17.40 -2.17 2.73
C HIS A 139 -17.34 -0.86 3.53
N LYS A 140 -16.33 -0.03 3.30
CA LYS A 140 -16.20 1.28 3.96
C LYS A 140 -16.79 2.39 3.08
N THR A 141 -15.95 3.27 2.60
CA THR A 141 -16.31 4.48 1.86
C THR A 141 -16.88 4.22 0.46
N LEU A 142 -16.74 3.00 -0.06
CA LEU A 142 -17.34 2.57 -1.32
C LEU A 142 -18.74 1.95 -1.16
N TYR A 143 -19.24 1.80 0.08
CA TYR A 143 -20.57 1.26 0.39
C TYR A 143 -20.86 -0.12 -0.21
N GLY A 144 -19.80 -0.90 -0.49
CA GLY A 144 -19.90 -2.26 -1.02
C GLY A 144 -20.11 -3.32 0.07
N PRO A 145 -20.26 -4.59 -0.30
CA PRO A 145 -20.37 -5.69 0.66
C PRO A 145 -19.06 -5.96 1.40
N PHE A 146 -19.16 -6.67 2.52
CA PHE A 146 -18.00 -7.27 3.19
C PHE A 146 -17.37 -8.36 2.31
N GLY A 147 -16.10 -8.63 2.52
CA GLY A 147 -15.37 -9.65 1.76
C GLY A 147 -14.80 -9.14 0.42
N ILE A 148 -14.83 -7.83 0.19
CA ILE A 148 -14.21 -7.17 -0.95
C ILE A 148 -13.29 -6.06 -0.46
N GLY A 149 -12.06 -6.08 -0.92
CA GLY A 149 -11.10 -5.02 -0.82
C GLY A 149 -10.26 -4.98 -2.08
N GLY A 150 -9.17 -4.27 -2.07
CA GLY A 150 -8.29 -4.26 -3.23
C GLY A 150 -7.14 -3.30 -3.13
N PHE A 151 -6.35 -3.32 -4.18
CA PHE A 151 -5.37 -2.27 -4.43
C PHE A 151 -5.28 -1.95 -5.91
N ILE A 152 -5.02 -0.69 -6.18
CA ILE A 152 -4.74 -0.16 -7.51
C ILE A 152 -3.23 0.05 -7.58
N TYR A 153 -2.59 -0.38 -8.68
CA TYR A 153 -1.16 -0.25 -8.82
C TYR A 153 -0.72 0.03 -10.26
N HIS A 154 0.51 0.49 -10.41
CA HIS A 154 1.13 0.63 -11.72
C HIS A 154 1.70 -0.69 -12.21
N SER A 155 1.36 -1.10 -13.43
CA SER A 155 1.77 -2.37 -14.06
C SER A 155 3.28 -2.57 -14.22
N LYS A 156 4.08 -1.53 -13.98
CA LYS A 156 5.56 -1.65 -13.91
C LYS A 156 6.05 -2.47 -12.71
N TYR A 157 5.21 -2.61 -11.65
CA TYR A 157 5.55 -3.40 -10.48
C TYR A 157 5.07 -4.83 -10.66
N ARG A 158 5.95 -5.79 -10.37
CA ARG A 158 5.62 -7.20 -10.25
C ARG A 158 5.85 -7.61 -8.80
N LEU A 159 4.76 -7.97 -8.14
CA LEU A 159 4.82 -8.53 -6.80
C LEU A 159 5.04 -10.04 -6.88
N LYS A 160 5.77 -10.60 -5.92
CA LYS A 160 5.81 -12.05 -5.75
C LYS A 160 4.45 -12.54 -5.29
N HIS A 161 4.01 -13.67 -5.81
CA HIS A 161 2.77 -14.29 -5.35
C HIS A 161 2.88 -14.70 -3.87
N MET A 162 1.93 -14.27 -3.07
CA MET A 162 1.86 -14.60 -1.64
C MET A 162 0.95 -15.79 -1.38
N ILE A 163 0.01 -16.01 -2.27
CA ILE A 163 -0.96 -17.10 -2.22
C ILE A 163 -0.93 -17.77 -3.59
N ALA A 164 -0.94 -19.08 -3.63
CA ALA A 164 -1.06 -19.85 -4.85
C ALA A 164 -2.35 -20.67 -4.84
N GLY A 165 -3.00 -20.76 -5.99
CA GLY A 165 -4.25 -21.49 -6.12
C GLY A 165 -4.81 -21.44 -7.54
N GLY A 166 -5.99 -22.01 -7.74
CA GLY A 166 -6.65 -21.98 -9.04
C GLY A 166 -7.03 -20.56 -9.44
N THR A 167 -6.76 -20.22 -10.69
CA THR A 167 -7.06 -18.90 -11.27
C THR A 167 -8.14 -18.96 -12.34
N GLY A 168 -8.70 -20.17 -12.57
CA GLY A 168 -9.69 -20.40 -13.62
C GLY A 168 -9.11 -20.50 -15.04
N SER A 169 -7.80 -20.38 -15.18
CA SER A 169 -7.09 -20.48 -16.45
C SER A 169 -5.87 -21.40 -16.33
N ASP A 170 -5.44 -21.99 -17.45
CA ASP A 170 -4.22 -22.81 -17.59
C ASP A 170 -4.03 -23.87 -16.49
N SER A 171 -5.04 -24.70 -16.28
CA SER A 171 -5.10 -25.69 -15.19
C SER A 171 -4.01 -26.78 -15.26
N LEU A 172 -3.27 -26.89 -16.34
CA LEU A 172 -2.16 -27.82 -16.50
C LEU A 172 -0.81 -27.26 -16.07
N ASN A 173 -0.72 -25.94 -15.91
CA ASN A 173 0.47 -25.27 -15.42
C ASN A 173 0.45 -25.20 -13.88
N LEU A 174 1.52 -25.62 -13.23
CA LEU A 174 1.65 -25.56 -11.77
C LEU A 174 2.17 -24.23 -11.27
N GLU A 175 2.68 -23.37 -12.16
CA GLU A 175 3.15 -22.05 -11.80
C GLU A 175 2.02 -21.03 -11.89
N MET A 176 2.04 -20.04 -10.99
CA MET A 176 1.07 -18.95 -11.01
C MET A 176 1.30 -18.05 -12.23
N PRO A 177 0.21 -17.56 -12.87
CA PRO A 177 0.34 -16.62 -13.98
C PRO A 177 1.13 -15.36 -13.58
N GLU A 178 2.14 -15.02 -14.37
CA GLU A 178 2.96 -13.82 -14.13
C GLU A 178 2.39 -12.56 -14.76
N GLU A 179 1.48 -12.68 -15.72
CA GLU A 179 0.91 -11.54 -16.46
C GLU A 179 -0.46 -11.12 -15.93
N GLY A 180 -0.68 -9.82 -15.89
CA GLY A 180 -1.94 -9.22 -15.45
C GLY A 180 -2.19 -9.36 -13.95
N THR A 181 -3.46 -9.29 -13.57
CA THR A 181 -3.89 -9.35 -12.15
C THR A 181 -4.28 -10.75 -11.68
N VAL A 182 -4.49 -11.67 -12.61
CA VAL A 182 -5.02 -13.02 -12.34
C VAL A 182 -4.16 -13.81 -11.34
N GLY A 183 -2.83 -13.64 -11.38
CA GLY A 183 -1.91 -14.28 -10.44
C GLY A 183 -2.04 -13.79 -8.99
N TYR A 184 -2.68 -12.64 -8.77
CA TYR A 184 -2.91 -12.07 -7.43
C TYR A 184 -4.32 -12.36 -6.89
N GLU A 185 -5.19 -13.00 -7.69
CA GLU A 185 -6.59 -13.29 -7.36
C GLU A 185 -6.89 -14.78 -7.40
N PRO A 186 -6.12 -15.65 -6.69
CA PRO A 186 -6.40 -17.08 -6.70
C PRO A 186 -7.68 -17.40 -5.94
N GLY A 187 -8.45 -18.34 -6.45
CA GLY A 187 -9.72 -18.79 -5.88
C GLY A 187 -10.93 -18.13 -6.53
N SER A 188 -12.10 -18.45 -6.01
CA SER A 188 -13.36 -17.86 -6.48
C SER A 188 -13.73 -16.67 -5.60
N PRO A 189 -13.85 -15.46 -6.17
CA PRO A 189 -14.27 -14.29 -5.39
C PRO A 189 -15.70 -14.45 -4.89
N ASN A 190 -16.02 -13.85 -3.76
CA ASN A 190 -17.40 -13.74 -3.29
C ASN A 190 -18.12 -12.71 -4.15
N ILE A 191 -19.07 -13.16 -4.95
CA ILE A 191 -19.86 -12.35 -5.90
C ILE A 191 -21.30 -12.08 -5.45
N VAL A 192 -21.63 -12.39 -4.19
CA VAL A 192 -22.98 -12.23 -3.64
C VAL A 192 -23.11 -10.88 -2.95
#